data_5520411cf5cd0979f384272b26794f4b
#
_entry.id   5520411cf5cd0979f384272b26794f4b
#
_cell.length_a   1.000
_cell.length_b   1.000
_cell.length_c   1.000
_cell.angle_alpha   90.00
_cell.angle_beta   90.00
_cell.angle_gamma   90.00
#
_symmetry.space_group_name_H-M   'P 1'
#
loop_
_entity.id
_entity.type
_entity.pdbx_description
1 polymer ?
#
loop_
_entity_poly.entity_id
_entity_poly.type
_entity_poly.pdbx_seq_one_letter_code
_entity_poly.pdbx_strand_id
1 'polypeptide(L)'
;ASPLPVQIRNLLAYILVFCYHLRCKYKKDMENIMIKLGCHVGMSGKEMFLGSVKEAISYNANTFMIYTGAPQNTRRKPVEELRIEEGWALMRENGIDEFVVHAPYIINLGNTVKSETFELAVEFLQLELERTQALKCKTLVLHPGAHVGAGADVGIRQIIKGLNEVFSQDKDGKVNIALETMAGKGTEIGRSFEEIAAIYDGVTYNERLRVCFDTCHTSDAGYDVREDFASVIEQFDRIIGKDQIAVFHINDSKNPQGAHKDRHENIGFGEIGYDCLR
;
A
#
# COMPACT_ATOMS: atom_id res chain seq x y z
N ALA A 1 -13.17 -28.64 13.99
CA ALA A 1 -12.36 -27.42 13.78
C ALA A 1 -11.43 -27.28 14.99
N SER A 2 -10.13 -27.47 14.80
CA SER A 2 -9.14 -27.23 15.83
C SER A 2 -8.90 -25.71 15.95
N PRO A 3 -8.74 -25.15 17.16
CA PRO A 3 -8.49 -23.72 17.32
C PRO A 3 -7.11 -23.38 16.75
N LEU A 4 -7.04 -22.27 16.00
CA LEU A 4 -5.79 -21.69 15.47
C LEU A 4 -4.80 -21.40 16.63
N PRO A 5 -3.48 -21.59 16.42
CA PRO A 5 -2.49 -21.36 17.46
C PRO A 5 -2.50 -19.92 17.98
N VAL A 6 -2.29 -19.76 19.28
CA VAL A 6 -2.33 -18.50 20.04
C VAL A 6 -1.35 -17.42 19.53
N GLN A 7 -0.40 -17.78 18.67
CA GLN A 7 0.60 -16.87 18.11
C GLN A 7 0.09 -15.92 17.00
N ILE A 8 -1.13 -16.14 16.48
CA ILE A 8 -1.72 -15.28 15.41
C ILE A 8 -2.32 -13.97 15.98
N ARG A 9 -2.32 -13.79 17.30
CA ARG A 9 -3.01 -12.66 17.97
C ARG A 9 -2.38 -11.27 17.76
N ASN A 10 -1.25 -11.15 17.05
CA ASN A 10 -0.57 -9.87 16.81
C ASN A 10 -0.29 -9.58 15.33
N LEU A 11 -0.94 -10.24 14.38
CA LEU A 11 -0.78 -9.93 12.96
C LEU A 11 -1.68 -8.74 12.57
N LEU A 12 -1.10 -7.57 12.52
CA LEU A 12 -1.75 -6.27 12.31
C LEU A 12 -2.01 -5.90 10.84
N ALA A 13 -1.95 -6.75 9.89
CA ALA A 13 -2.46 -6.49 8.53
C ALA A 13 -2.31 -7.75 7.65
N TYR A 14 -3.35 -8.14 6.98
CA TYR A 14 -3.27 -9.05 5.84
C TYR A 14 -3.16 -8.24 4.55
N ILE A 15 -2.24 -8.64 3.68
CA ILE A 15 -2.06 -8.01 2.39
C ILE A 15 -2.48 -9.01 1.34
N LEU A 16 -3.49 -8.64 0.57
CA LEU A 16 -3.86 -9.33 -0.64
C LEU A 16 -3.21 -8.58 -1.81
N VAL A 17 -2.21 -9.16 -2.46
CA VAL A 17 -1.65 -8.61 -3.69
C VAL A 17 -2.37 -9.27 -4.86
N PHE A 18 -3.20 -8.51 -5.58
CA PHE A 18 -3.75 -8.96 -6.84
C PHE A 18 -2.80 -8.60 -7.98
N CYS A 19 -2.18 -9.60 -8.58
CA CYS A 19 -1.57 -9.42 -9.89
C CYS A 19 -2.68 -9.48 -10.95
N TYR A 20 -3.40 -8.35 -11.18
CA TYR A 20 -4.34 -8.21 -12.27
C TYR A 20 -3.57 -7.97 -13.58
N HIS A 21 -2.91 -9.01 -14.09
CA HIS A 21 -2.51 -9.08 -15.49
C HIS A 21 -3.54 -9.96 -16.21
N LEU A 22 -4.79 -9.46 -16.28
CA LEU A 22 -5.79 -10.15 -17.06
C LEU A 22 -6.64 -9.16 -17.85
N ARG A 23 -6.28 -9.01 -19.11
CA ARG A 23 -7.29 -8.91 -20.17
C ARG A 23 -8.02 -10.28 -20.19
N CYS A 24 -8.87 -10.52 -19.22
CA CYS A 24 -9.70 -11.71 -19.19
C CYS A 24 -10.80 -11.55 -20.25
N LYS A 25 -10.56 -12.01 -21.48
CA LYS A 25 -11.56 -12.06 -22.54
C LYS A 25 -12.48 -13.26 -22.47
N TYR A 26 -12.19 -14.26 -21.61
CA TYR A 26 -12.99 -15.48 -21.55
C TYR A 26 -13.03 -16.11 -20.15
N LYS A 27 -14.22 -16.58 -19.78
CA LYS A 27 -14.57 -17.33 -18.56
C LYS A 27 -13.75 -18.62 -18.31
N LYS A 28 -12.88 -19.00 -19.25
CA LYS A 28 -12.10 -20.24 -19.23
C LYS A 28 -10.73 -20.12 -18.54
N ASP A 29 -10.28 -18.88 -18.26
CA ASP A 29 -8.97 -18.63 -17.71
C ASP A 29 -8.96 -18.43 -16.18
N MET A 30 -10.11 -18.58 -15.52
CA MET A 30 -10.23 -18.42 -14.06
C MET A 30 -9.71 -19.63 -13.24
N GLU A 31 -9.38 -20.76 -13.86
CA GLU A 31 -8.99 -21.97 -13.15
C GLU A 31 -7.58 -21.93 -12.53
N ASN A 32 -6.79 -20.84 -12.75
CA ASN A 32 -5.42 -20.74 -12.25
C ASN A 32 -5.04 -19.37 -11.64
N ILE A 33 -5.98 -18.59 -11.13
CA ILE A 33 -5.64 -17.36 -10.40
C ILE A 33 -5.22 -17.76 -9.00
N MET A 34 -3.91 -17.73 -8.75
CA MET A 34 -3.38 -17.90 -7.41
C MET A 34 -3.50 -16.58 -6.65
N ILE A 35 -4.34 -16.55 -5.62
CA ILE A 35 -4.44 -15.40 -4.72
C ILE A 35 -3.12 -15.26 -3.97
N LYS A 36 -2.54 -14.06 -4.00
CA LYS A 36 -1.37 -13.69 -3.20
C LYS A 36 -1.86 -13.17 -1.85
N LEU A 37 -1.60 -13.92 -0.81
CA LEU A 37 -2.00 -13.59 0.56
C LEU A 37 -0.77 -13.58 1.47
N GLY A 38 -0.61 -12.49 2.21
CA GLY A 38 0.51 -12.30 3.10
C GLY A 38 0.22 -11.29 4.20
N CYS A 39 1.28 -10.86 4.87
CA CYS A 39 1.18 -9.88 5.95
C CYS A 39 2.37 -8.93 5.94
N HIS A 40 2.28 -7.88 6.73
CA HIS A 40 3.41 -7.00 7.01
C HIS A 40 4.41 -7.75 7.89
N VAL A 41 5.68 -7.77 7.47
CA VAL A 41 6.79 -8.39 8.20
C VAL A 41 7.91 -7.37 8.46
N GLY A 42 8.71 -7.62 9.48
CA GLY A 42 9.80 -6.72 9.83
C GLY A 42 11.00 -6.84 8.88
N MET A 43 11.68 -5.71 8.61
CA MET A 43 12.99 -5.71 7.95
C MET A 43 14.02 -5.04 8.87
N SER A 44 14.65 -5.81 9.72
CA SER A 44 15.53 -5.28 10.76
C SER A 44 16.64 -6.26 11.16
N GLY A 45 17.45 -5.85 12.12
CA GLY A 45 18.51 -6.68 12.71
C GLY A 45 19.67 -6.93 11.75
N LYS A 46 20.25 -8.15 11.82
CA LYS A 46 21.34 -8.59 10.96
C LYS A 46 20.85 -9.28 9.69
N GLU A 47 19.63 -9.79 9.71
CA GLU A 47 19.08 -10.56 8.58
C GLU A 47 18.38 -9.70 7.55
N MET A 48 17.92 -8.52 7.92
CA MET A 48 17.29 -7.55 7.01
C MET A 48 16.22 -8.22 6.10
N PHE A 49 16.31 -8.10 4.77
CA PHE A 49 15.36 -8.66 3.82
C PHE A 49 15.26 -10.20 3.90
N LEU A 50 16.38 -10.89 4.10
CA LEU A 50 16.35 -12.34 4.34
C LEU A 50 15.50 -12.69 5.57
N GLY A 51 15.59 -11.89 6.64
CA GLY A 51 14.76 -12.06 7.82
C GLY A 51 13.27 -11.86 7.55
N SER A 52 12.93 -10.86 6.74
CA SER A 52 11.54 -10.63 6.30
C SER A 52 10.96 -11.85 5.55
N VAL A 53 11.75 -12.43 4.64
CA VAL A 53 11.34 -13.64 3.89
C VAL A 53 11.12 -14.83 4.83
N LYS A 54 12.03 -15.05 5.77
CA LYS A 54 11.88 -16.12 6.78
C LYS A 54 10.61 -15.93 7.62
N GLU A 55 10.33 -14.71 8.02
CA GLU A 55 9.12 -14.38 8.78
C GLU A 55 7.86 -14.66 7.96
N ALA A 56 7.80 -14.22 6.70
CA ALA A 56 6.68 -14.49 5.80
C ALA A 56 6.44 -16.00 5.61
N ILE A 57 7.50 -16.76 5.38
CA ILE A 57 7.42 -18.23 5.25
C ILE A 57 6.88 -18.87 6.53
N SER A 58 7.26 -18.38 7.72
CA SER A 58 6.77 -18.91 8.98
C SER A 58 5.26 -18.77 9.17
N TYR A 59 4.64 -17.85 8.45
CA TYR A 59 3.19 -17.64 8.41
C TYR A 59 2.50 -18.36 7.23
N ASN A 60 3.22 -19.15 6.43
CA ASN A 60 2.75 -19.77 5.18
C ASN A 60 2.25 -18.72 4.15
N ALA A 61 2.78 -17.52 4.20
CA ALA A 61 2.45 -16.46 3.27
C ALA A 61 3.12 -16.70 1.91
N ASN A 62 2.43 -16.37 0.81
CA ASN A 62 2.97 -16.44 -0.55
C ASN A 62 3.28 -15.06 -1.15
N THR A 63 3.13 -14.00 -0.35
CA THR A 63 3.58 -12.63 -0.54
C THR A 63 3.76 -11.96 0.82
N PHE A 64 4.32 -10.76 0.87
CA PHE A 64 4.45 -9.98 2.12
C PHE A 64 4.66 -8.51 1.83
N MET A 65 4.57 -7.67 2.85
CA MET A 65 4.90 -6.24 2.78
C MET A 65 5.99 -5.89 3.78
N ILE A 66 6.85 -4.95 3.40
CA ILE A 66 7.92 -4.41 4.26
C ILE A 66 7.99 -2.89 4.18
N TYR A 67 8.51 -2.27 5.24
CA TYR A 67 9.16 -0.96 5.14
C TYR A 67 10.66 -1.17 4.91
N THR A 68 11.31 -0.31 4.10
CA THR A 68 12.76 -0.40 3.86
C THR A 68 13.62 0.06 5.05
N GLY A 69 12.99 0.47 6.12
CA GLY A 69 13.55 0.91 7.40
C GLY A 69 12.43 1.35 8.34
N ALA A 70 12.76 1.95 9.47
CA ALA A 70 11.73 2.40 10.42
C ALA A 70 10.85 3.49 9.78
N PRO A 71 9.49 3.32 9.79
CA PRO A 71 8.59 4.23 9.09
C PRO A 71 8.47 5.62 9.74
N GLN A 72 9.01 5.79 10.97
CA GLN A 72 8.96 7.04 11.74
C GLN A 72 10.15 7.97 11.47
N ASN A 73 11.14 7.54 10.69
CA ASN A 73 12.34 8.33 10.45
C ASN A 73 12.95 8.07 9.07
N THR A 74 13.95 8.88 8.71
CA THR A 74 14.64 8.81 7.43
C THR A 74 15.90 7.95 7.44
N ARG A 75 16.24 7.31 8.57
CA ARG A 75 17.46 6.49 8.66
C ARG A 75 17.27 5.21 7.87
N ARG A 76 18.22 4.96 6.97
CA ARG A 76 18.23 3.76 6.12
C ARG A 76 19.61 3.11 6.16
N LYS A 77 19.65 1.78 6.24
CA LYS A 77 20.89 1.04 6.03
C LYS A 77 21.30 1.09 4.57
N PRO A 78 22.60 1.03 4.25
CA PRO A 78 23.07 0.83 2.87
C PRO A 78 22.41 -0.37 2.21
N VAL A 79 22.17 -0.29 0.90
CA VAL A 79 21.49 -1.35 0.13
C VAL A 79 22.28 -2.66 0.19
N GLU A 80 23.61 -2.57 0.22
CA GLU A 80 24.55 -3.69 0.29
C GLU A 80 24.39 -4.54 1.58
N GLU A 81 23.85 -3.93 2.64
CA GLU A 81 23.61 -4.61 3.91
C GLU A 81 22.24 -5.32 4.00
N LEU A 82 21.39 -5.16 2.97
CA LEU A 82 20.00 -5.65 3.02
C LEU A 82 19.86 -7.16 2.78
N ARG A 83 20.92 -7.87 2.36
CA ARG A 83 20.93 -9.31 2.07
C ARG A 83 19.89 -9.71 1.01
N ILE A 84 19.81 -8.92 -0.07
CA ILE A 84 18.78 -9.02 -1.09
C ILE A 84 18.85 -10.35 -1.84
N GLU A 85 20.03 -10.74 -2.31
CA GLU A 85 20.19 -11.97 -3.13
C GLU A 85 19.85 -13.23 -2.34
N GLU A 86 20.21 -13.28 -1.05
CA GLU A 86 19.86 -14.39 -0.16
C GLU A 86 18.35 -14.45 0.10
N GLY A 87 17.71 -13.31 0.30
CA GLY A 87 16.25 -13.22 0.43
C GLY A 87 15.56 -13.74 -0.83
N TRP A 88 15.98 -13.30 -2.02
CA TRP A 88 15.40 -13.77 -3.28
C TRP A 88 15.66 -15.26 -3.55
N ALA A 89 16.80 -15.80 -3.14
CA ALA A 89 17.05 -17.23 -3.23
C ALA A 89 16.03 -18.01 -2.40
N LEU A 90 15.83 -17.61 -1.16
CA LEU A 90 14.87 -18.24 -0.26
C LEU A 90 13.41 -18.07 -0.72
N MET A 91 13.04 -16.91 -1.28
CA MET A 91 11.72 -16.70 -1.89
C MET A 91 11.45 -17.71 -3.01
N ARG A 92 12.39 -17.86 -3.95
CA ARG A 92 12.26 -18.83 -5.07
C ARG A 92 12.10 -20.26 -4.58
N GLU A 93 12.84 -20.67 -3.57
CA GLU A 93 12.75 -22.01 -2.97
C GLU A 93 11.36 -22.27 -2.36
N ASN A 94 10.65 -21.22 -1.95
CA ASN A 94 9.35 -21.30 -1.29
C ASN A 94 8.18 -20.83 -2.18
N GLY A 95 8.42 -20.62 -3.49
CA GLY A 95 7.37 -20.23 -4.44
C GLY A 95 6.83 -18.81 -4.23
N ILE A 96 7.57 -17.94 -3.53
CA ILE A 96 7.26 -16.52 -3.39
C ILE A 96 7.96 -15.78 -4.53
N ASP A 97 7.21 -15.09 -5.37
CA ASP A 97 7.73 -14.43 -6.57
C ASP A 97 7.58 -12.90 -6.55
N GLU A 98 6.81 -12.37 -5.59
CA GLU A 98 6.62 -10.93 -5.42
C GLU A 98 6.31 -10.56 -3.97
N PHE A 99 6.53 -9.31 -3.65
CA PHE A 99 6.19 -8.66 -2.39
C PHE A 99 5.95 -7.17 -2.62
N VAL A 100 5.54 -6.45 -1.59
CA VAL A 100 5.21 -5.03 -1.64
C VAL A 100 6.11 -4.25 -0.68
N VAL A 101 6.56 -3.07 -1.09
CA VAL A 101 7.20 -2.10 -0.20
C VAL A 101 6.18 -1.02 0.14
N HIS A 102 6.15 -0.61 1.40
CA HIS A 102 5.36 0.53 1.85
C HIS A 102 6.27 1.71 2.16
N ALA A 103 5.97 2.87 1.61
CA ALA A 103 6.67 4.11 1.89
C ALA A 103 6.40 4.55 3.35
N PRO A 104 7.39 5.16 4.03
CA PRO A 104 7.20 5.66 5.38
C PRO A 104 6.12 6.76 5.42
N TYR A 105 5.27 6.71 6.43
CA TYR A 105 4.17 7.67 6.59
C TYR A 105 4.62 9.09 6.96
N ILE A 106 5.92 9.32 7.17
CA ILE A 106 6.47 10.67 7.33
C ILE A 106 6.54 11.44 6.00
N ILE A 107 6.43 10.75 4.85
CA ILE A 107 6.37 11.40 3.54
C ILE A 107 5.00 12.08 3.41
N ASN A 108 5.01 13.40 3.26
CA ASN A 108 3.80 14.20 3.05
C ASN A 108 3.97 15.13 1.84
N LEU A 109 3.59 14.65 0.67
CA LEU A 109 3.62 15.42 -0.58
C LEU A 109 2.53 16.52 -0.63
N GLY A 110 1.50 16.46 0.22
CA GLY A 110 0.41 17.43 0.23
C GLY A 110 0.69 18.71 1.05
N ASN A 111 1.87 18.79 1.70
CA ASN A 111 2.20 19.92 2.56
C ASN A 111 2.60 21.14 1.74
N THR A 112 1.81 22.22 1.82
CA THR A 112 2.08 23.51 1.18
C THR A 112 2.49 24.59 2.17
N VAL A 113 2.46 24.30 3.48
CA VAL A 113 2.74 25.28 4.53
C VAL A 113 4.24 25.44 4.76
N LYS A 114 5.00 24.36 4.60
CA LYS A 114 6.45 24.33 4.79
C LYS A 114 7.12 23.74 3.56
N SER A 115 7.83 24.57 2.78
CA SER A 115 8.57 24.14 1.58
C SER A 115 9.57 23.03 1.89
N GLU A 116 10.29 23.16 3.02
CA GLU A 116 11.31 22.20 3.42
C GLU A 116 10.74 20.82 3.69
N THR A 117 9.48 20.75 4.21
CA THR A 117 8.80 19.47 4.43
C THR A 117 8.42 18.81 3.09
N PHE A 118 7.99 19.59 2.11
CA PHE A 118 7.69 19.11 0.77
C PHE A 118 8.95 18.62 0.05
N GLU A 119 10.02 19.41 0.07
CA GLU A 119 11.32 19.09 -0.56
C GLU A 119 11.89 17.79 0.04
N LEU A 120 11.86 17.66 1.38
CA LEU A 120 12.26 16.42 2.06
C LEU A 120 11.38 15.23 1.68
N ALA A 121 10.07 15.46 1.49
CA ALA A 121 9.16 14.38 1.10
C ALA A 121 9.46 13.89 -0.33
N VAL A 122 9.77 14.78 -1.27
CA VAL A 122 10.18 14.46 -2.64
C VAL A 122 11.50 13.69 -2.63
N GLU A 123 12.54 14.23 -1.97
CA GLU A 123 13.85 13.58 -1.86
C GLU A 123 13.75 12.19 -1.25
N PHE A 124 12.96 12.07 -0.18
CA PHE A 124 12.84 10.80 0.53
C PHE A 124 11.99 9.77 -0.24
N LEU A 125 10.99 10.21 -1.00
CA LEU A 125 10.24 9.32 -1.89
C LEU A 125 11.13 8.79 -3.03
N GLN A 126 12.02 9.62 -3.58
CA GLN A 126 13.01 9.17 -4.55
C GLN A 126 13.92 8.09 -3.98
N LEU A 127 14.46 8.31 -2.78
CA LEU A 127 15.26 7.32 -2.08
C LEU A 127 14.50 6.00 -1.87
N GLU A 128 13.22 6.06 -1.51
CA GLU A 128 12.39 4.86 -1.32
C GLU A 128 12.12 4.13 -2.66
N LEU A 129 11.96 4.86 -3.78
CA LEU A 129 11.87 4.25 -5.11
C LEU A 129 13.16 3.52 -5.50
N GLU A 130 14.31 4.16 -5.32
CA GLU A 130 15.62 3.55 -5.58
C GLU A 130 15.82 2.28 -4.75
N ARG A 131 15.46 2.32 -3.47
CA ARG A 131 15.56 1.15 -2.58
C ARG A 131 14.60 0.06 -2.98
N THR A 132 13.37 0.41 -3.36
CA THR A 132 12.36 -0.54 -3.85
C THR A 132 12.85 -1.23 -5.14
N GLN A 133 13.46 -0.48 -6.04
CA GLN A 133 14.06 -1.00 -7.26
C GLN A 133 15.26 -1.92 -6.95
N ALA A 134 16.14 -1.52 -6.03
CA ALA A 134 17.28 -2.34 -5.58
C ALA A 134 16.82 -3.67 -4.97
N LEU A 135 15.73 -3.65 -4.21
CA LEU A 135 15.06 -4.84 -3.67
C LEU A 135 14.39 -5.69 -4.77
N LYS A 136 14.37 -5.24 -6.04
CA LYS A 136 13.68 -5.88 -7.18
C LYS A 136 12.17 -5.98 -6.97
N CYS A 137 11.59 -5.13 -6.12
CA CYS A 137 10.16 -5.01 -5.93
C CYS A 137 9.57 -4.07 -7.00
N LYS A 138 8.33 -4.32 -7.41
CA LYS A 138 7.65 -3.57 -8.48
C LYS A 138 6.65 -2.54 -7.96
N THR A 139 6.28 -2.60 -6.69
CA THR A 139 5.20 -1.78 -6.13
C THR A 139 5.62 -1.14 -4.81
N LEU A 140 5.50 0.19 -4.76
CA LEU A 140 5.68 1.01 -3.58
C LEU A 140 4.32 1.62 -3.20
N VAL A 141 3.75 1.21 -2.07
CA VAL A 141 2.53 1.83 -1.52
C VAL A 141 2.88 3.17 -0.89
N LEU A 142 2.07 4.17 -1.15
CA LEU A 142 2.27 5.54 -0.67
C LEU A 142 0.95 6.13 -0.15
N HIS A 143 0.95 6.62 1.09
CA HIS A 143 -0.07 7.56 1.55
C HIS A 143 0.08 8.86 0.75
N PRO A 144 -0.94 9.37 0.06
CA PRO A 144 -0.80 10.56 -0.79
C PRO A 144 -0.27 11.78 -0.03
N GLY A 145 -0.72 11.96 1.22
CA GLY A 145 -0.31 13.05 2.09
C GLY A 145 -1.48 13.79 2.72
N ALA A 146 -1.19 14.93 3.32
CA ALA A 146 -2.15 15.76 4.02
C ALA A 146 -1.94 17.24 3.68
N HIS A 147 -3.04 17.99 3.48
CA HIS A 147 -2.99 19.40 3.06
C HIS A 147 -2.69 20.40 4.19
N VAL A 148 -2.62 19.96 5.42
CA VAL A 148 -2.22 20.74 6.61
C VAL A 148 -2.95 22.10 6.73
N GLY A 149 -4.25 22.10 6.44
CA GLY A 149 -5.11 23.30 6.53
C GLY A 149 -5.22 24.14 5.25
N ALA A 150 -4.46 23.84 4.20
CA ALA A 150 -4.52 24.61 2.94
C ALA A 150 -5.74 24.27 2.04
N GLY A 151 -6.47 23.20 2.36
CA GLY A 151 -7.58 22.70 1.57
C GLY A 151 -7.18 21.57 0.62
N ALA A 152 -8.12 20.65 0.35
CA ALA A 152 -7.87 19.45 -0.43
C ALA A 152 -7.35 19.74 -1.85
N ASP A 153 -7.98 20.67 -2.57
CA ASP A 153 -7.57 21.02 -3.93
C ASP A 153 -6.13 21.55 -4.01
N VAL A 154 -5.70 22.30 -3.00
CA VAL A 154 -4.33 22.83 -2.91
C VAL A 154 -3.36 21.69 -2.64
N GLY A 155 -3.70 20.81 -1.71
CA GLY A 155 -2.89 19.63 -1.38
C GLY A 155 -2.80 18.64 -2.54
N ILE A 156 -3.88 18.39 -3.27
CA ILE A 156 -3.89 17.54 -4.48
C ILE A 156 -2.91 18.08 -5.52
N ARG A 157 -2.96 19.39 -5.82
CA ARG A 157 -2.00 20.00 -6.76
C ARG A 157 -0.55 19.87 -6.28
N GLN A 158 -0.33 19.94 -4.97
CA GLN A 158 1.03 19.78 -4.42
C GLN A 158 1.51 18.33 -4.53
N ILE A 159 0.63 17.32 -4.28
CA ILE A 159 0.93 15.91 -4.48
C ILE A 159 1.27 15.63 -5.94
N ILE A 160 0.47 16.14 -6.89
CA ILE A 160 0.72 16.03 -8.33
C ILE A 160 2.10 16.58 -8.69
N LYS A 161 2.43 17.77 -8.18
CA LYS A 161 3.75 18.39 -8.38
C LYS A 161 4.86 17.48 -7.87
N GLY A 162 4.74 16.96 -6.65
CA GLY A 162 5.74 16.09 -6.04
C GLY A 162 5.94 14.79 -6.80
N LEU A 163 4.85 14.13 -7.19
CA LEU A 163 4.90 12.89 -7.98
C LEU A 163 5.53 13.11 -9.35
N ASN A 164 5.18 14.20 -10.04
CA ASN A 164 5.79 14.55 -11.32
C ASN A 164 7.30 14.83 -11.18
N GLU A 165 7.71 15.51 -10.10
CA GLU A 165 9.10 15.76 -9.81
C GLU A 165 9.88 14.47 -9.58
N VAL A 166 9.37 13.58 -8.74
CA VAL A 166 9.95 12.26 -8.46
C VAL A 166 10.08 11.42 -9.73
N PHE A 167 9.00 11.27 -10.51
CA PHE A 167 9.04 10.47 -11.73
C PHE A 167 9.91 11.07 -12.82
N SER A 168 10.03 12.41 -12.90
CA SER A 168 10.90 13.06 -13.89
C SER A 168 12.37 12.74 -13.68
N GLN A 169 12.77 12.42 -12.45
CA GLN A 169 14.14 12.04 -12.10
C GLN A 169 14.37 10.53 -12.23
N ASP A 170 13.30 9.73 -12.22
CA ASP A 170 13.32 8.25 -12.34
C ASP A 170 12.63 7.78 -13.64
N LYS A 171 12.99 8.39 -14.79
CA LYS A 171 12.32 8.14 -16.08
C LYS A 171 12.36 6.70 -16.55
N ASP A 172 13.45 6.00 -16.28
CA ASP A 172 13.64 4.60 -16.66
C ASP A 172 13.22 3.61 -15.57
N GLY A 173 12.70 4.12 -14.47
CA GLY A 173 12.25 3.34 -13.32
C GLY A 173 11.07 2.45 -13.64
N LYS A 174 11.06 1.26 -13.03
CA LYS A 174 10.04 0.23 -13.24
C LYS A 174 9.13 0.02 -12.02
N VAL A 175 9.34 0.80 -10.97
CA VAL A 175 8.53 0.73 -9.75
C VAL A 175 7.28 1.55 -9.95
N ASN A 176 6.13 0.95 -9.70
CA ASN A 176 4.85 1.65 -9.63
C ASN A 176 4.64 2.22 -8.22
N ILE A 177 4.05 3.40 -8.12
CA ILE A 177 3.55 3.94 -6.85
C ILE A 177 2.07 3.61 -6.75
N ALA A 178 1.68 2.84 -5.74
CA ALA A 178 0.29 2.55 -5.42
C ALA A 178 -0.20 3.56 -4.36
N LEU A 179 -1.03 4.51 -4.79
CA LEU A 179 -1.65 5.49 -3.88
C LEU A 179 -2.66 4.77 -3.00
N GLU A 180 -2.54 4.93 -1.69
CA GLU A 180 -3.46 4.27 -0.77
C GLU A 180 -4.73 5.09 -0.56
N THR A 181 -5.89 4.39 -0.51
CA THR A 181 -7.14 5.01 -0.06
C THR A 181 -7.03 5.35 1.42
N MET A 182 -7.42 6.57 1.81
CA MET A 182 -7.18 7.10 3.16
C MET A 182 -8.48 7.28 3.93
N ALA A 183 -8.38 7.19 5.26
CA ALA A 183 -9.52 7.38 6.18
C ALA A 183 -10.06 8.82 6.24
N GLY A 184 -9.28 9.79 5.78
CA GLY A 184 -9.62 11.21 5.90
C GLY A 184 -9.40 11.76 7.31
N LYS A 185 -8.48 11.18 8.07
CA LYS A 185 -8.11 11.63 9.40
C LYS A 185 -7.45 13.01 9.33
N GLY A 186 -8.04 13.97 10.02
CA GLY A 186 -7.54 15.35 10.02
C GLY A 186 -7.61 15.98 8.64
N THR A 187 -6.48 16.11 7.95
CA THR A 187 -6.35 16.77 6.66
C THR A 187 -5.77 15.84 5.57
N GLU A 188 -5.88 14.54 5.76
CA GLU A 188 -5.45 13.53 4.78
C GLU A 188 -6.21 13.67 3.46
N ILE A 189 -5.48 13.44 2.36
CA ILE A 189 -5.96 13.42 0.98
C ILE A 189 -5.99 11.96 0.51
N GLY A 190 -6.98 11.64 -0.35
CA GLY A 190 -7.23 10.26 -0.79
C GLY A 190 -8.35 9.58 -0.04
N ARG A 191 -9.14 10.35 0.73
CA ARG A 191 -10.33 9.87 1.45
C ARG A 191 -11.52 9.57 0.53
N SER A 192 -11.55 10.14 -0.66
CA SER A 192 -12.53 9.79 -1.68
C SER A 192 -11.85 9.31 -2.96
N PHE A 193 -12.56 8.51 -3.73
CA PHE A 193 -12.06 8.01 -5.00
C PHE A 193 -11.84 9.16 -5.99
N GLU A 194 -12.63 10.23 -5.90
CA GLU A 194 -12.47 11.44 -6.72
C GLU A 194 -11.16 12.18 -6.39
N GLU A 195 -10.72 12.21 -5.13
CA GLU A 195 -9.42 12.79 -4.77
C GLU A 195 -8.26 11.96 -5.37
N ILE A 196 -8.34 10.63 -5.34
CA ILE A 196 -7.37 9.75 -5.98
C ILE A 196 -7.39 9.93 -7.50
N ALA A 197 -8.57 9.97 -8.13
CA ALA A 197 -8.72 10.20 -9.56
C ALA A 197 -8.12 11.55 -9.98
N ALA A 198 -8.35 12.61 -9.20
CA ALA A 198 -7.78 13.93 -9.47
C ALA A 198 -6.25 13.93 -9.45
N ILE A 199 -5.62 13.13 -8.55
CA ILE A 199 -4.17 12.95 -8.55
C ILE A 199 -3.73 12.22 -9.83
N TYR A 200 -4.41 11.13 -10.20
CA TYR A 200 -4.14 10.36 -11.43
C TYR A 200 -4.16 11.24 -12.67
N ASP A 201 -5.22 12.03 -12.83
CA ASP A 201 -5.43 12.89 -14.00
C ASP A 201 -4.36 13.99 -14.13
N GLY A 202 -3.83 14.45 -13.00
CA GLY A 202 -2.83 15.51 -12.96
C GLY A 202 -1.38 15.04 -13.10
N VAL A 203 -1.10 13.76 -12.88
CA VAL A 203 0.27 13.22 -12.97
C VAL A 203 0.61 12.85 -14.40
N THR A 204 1.73 13.40 -14.91
CA THR A 204 2.20 13.18 -16.29
C THR A 204 2.58 11.72 -16.56
N TYR A 205 3.08 11.02 -15.54
CA TYR A 205 3.53 9.62 -15.58
C TYR A 205 2.51 8.69 -14.93
N ASN A 206 1.22 8.93 -15.18
CA ASN A 206 0.15 8.20 -14.50
C ASN A 206 0.09 6.71 -14.84
N GLU A 207 0.73 6.26 -15.92
CA GLU A 207 0.93 4.84 -16.24
C GLU A 207 1.74 4.10 -15.17
N ARG A 208 2.50 4.84 -14.34
CA ARG A 208 3.24 4.32 -13.19
C ARG A 208 2.47 4.42 -11.87
N LEU A 209 1.27 4.98 -11.89
CA LEU A 209 0.40 4.99 -10.72
C LEU A 209 -0.46 3.73 -10.66
N ARG A 210 -0.71 3.29 -9.44
CA ARG A 210 -1.66 2.23 -9.09
C ARG A 210 -2.38 2.65 -7.81
N VAL A 211 -3.31 1.82 -7.36
CA VAL A 211 -4.01 2.05 -6.09
C VAL A 211 -3.73 0.89 -5.13
N CYS A 212 -3.52 1.24 -3.88
CA CYS A 212 -3.66 0.36 -2.75
C CYS A 212 -5.02 0.63 -2.10
N PHE A 213 -5.91 -0.36 -2.15
CA PHE A 213 -7.24 -0.25 -1.56
C PHE A 213 -7.19 -0.78 -0.12
N ASP A 214 -7.33 0.09 0.88
CA ASP A 214 -7.41 -0.31 2.29
C ASP A 214 -8.87 -0.36 2.76
N THR A 215 -9.30 -1.51 3.27
CA THR A 215 -10.68 -1.73 3.71
C THR A 215 -11.05 -0.93 4.96
N CYS A 216 -10.12 -0.80 5.91
CA CYS A 216 -10.32 0.02 7.11
C CYS A 216 -10.43 1.51 6.74
N HIS A 217 -9.48 2.02 5.95
CA HIS A 217 -9.47 3.41 5.53
C HIS A 217 -10.72 3.76 4.72
N THR A 218 -11.11 2.91 3.80
CA THR A 218 -12.30 3.13 2.96
C THR A 218 -13.58 3.12 3.80
N SER A 219 -13.72 2.21 4.78
CA SER A 219 -14.84 2.21 5.72
C SER A 219 -14.83 3.46 6.60
N ASP A 220 -13.67 3.82 7.17
CA ASP A 220 -13.51 5.02 8.00
C ASP A 220 -13.79 6.32 7.21
N ALA A 221 -13.54 6.33 5.89
CA ALA A 221 -13.88 7.44 4.99
C ALA A 221 -15.39 7.57 4.72
N GLY A 222 -16.18 6.54 5.02
CA GLY A 222 -17.64 6.57 4.91
C GLY A 222 -18.24 5.63 3.88
N TYR A 223 -17.44 4.86 3.16
CA TYR A 223 -17.94 3.86 2.22
C TYR A 223 -18.46 2.62 2.96
N ASP A 224 -19.53 2.02 2.46
CA ASP A 224 -20.16 0.84 3.08
C ASP A 224 -19.42 -0.46 2.71
N VAL A 225 -18.21 -0.59 3.24
CA VAL A 225 -17.37 -1.77 3.03
C VAL A 225 -18.01 -3.02 3.64
N ARG A 226 -18.74 -2.86 4.75
CA ARG A 226 -19.30 -3.98 5.52
C ARG A 226 -20.50 -4.62 4.86
N GLU A 227 -21.51 -3.83 4.48
CA GLU A 227 -22.80 -4.35 4.04
C GLU A 227 -22.92 -4.40 2.50
N ASP A 228 -22.18 -3.52 1.77
CA ASP A 228 -22.27 -3.43 0.31
C ASP A 228 -20.92 -3.16 -0.37
N PHE A 229 -19.95 -4.03 -0.11
CA PHE A 229 -18.63 -3.95 -0.73
C PHE A 229 -18.67 -3.97 -2.26
N ALA A 230 -19.63 -4.69 -2.84
CA ALA A 230 -19.79 -4.77 -4.29
C ALA A 230 -20.06 -3.38 -4.90
N SER A 231 -21.01 -2.61 -4.34
CA SER A 231 -21.28 -1.24 -4.78
C SER A 231 -20.09 -0.31 -4.56
N VAL A 232 -19.31 -0.50 -3.49
CA VAL A 232 -18.08 0.29 -3.27
C VAL A 232 -17.07 0.03 -4.39
N ILE A 233 -16.85 -1.22 -4.77
CA ILE A 233 -15.95 -1.59 -5.89
C ILE A 233 -16.52 -1.11 -7.24
N GLU A 234 -17.84 -1.16 -7.46
CA GLU A 234 -18.46 -0.60 -8.67
C GLU A 234 -18.29 0.93 -8.76
N GLN A 235 -18.39 1.63 -7.62
CA GLN A 235 -18.12 3.05 -7.56
C GLN A 235 -16.66 3.36 -7.87
N PHE A 236 -15.73 2.60 -7.29
CA PHE A 236 -14.31 2.71 -7.57
C PHE A 236 -14.01 2.46 -9.06
N ASP A 237 -14.60 1.41 -9.64
CA ASP A 237 -14.41 1.05 -11.06
C ASP A 237 -14.87 2.17 -12.01
N ARG A 238 -15.99 2.83 -11.71
CA ARG A 238 -16.48 3.96 -12.52
C ARG A 238 -15.60 5.21 -12.45
N ILE A 239 -14.93 5.45 -11.32
CA ILE A 239 -14.18 6.69 -11.06
C ILE A 239 -12.73 6.54 -11.48
N ILE A 240 -12.09 5.42 -11.15
CA ILE A 240 -10.65 5.19 -11.33
C ILE A 240 -10.38 4.02 -12.29
N GLY A 241 -11.20 2.96 -12.21
CA GLY A 241 -10.97 1.68 -12.86
C GLY A 241 -10.39 0.65 -11.89
N LYS A 242 -11.10 -0.46 -11.70
CA LYS A 242 -10.66 -1.54 -10.78
C LYS A 242 -9.33 -2.18 -11.18
N ASP A 243 -8.97 -2.12 -12.46
CA ASP A 243 -7.69 -2.61 -12.99
C ASP A 243 -6.49 -1.80 -12.48
N GLN A 244 -6.73 -0.64 -11.85
CA GLN A 244 -5.68 0.15 -11.21
C GLN A 244 -5.34 -0.34 -9.79
N ILE A 245 -6.17 -1.20 -9.19
CA ILE A 245 -5.85 -1.78 -7.87
C ILE A 245 -4.71 -2.78 -8.02
N ALA A 246 -3.57 -2.48 -7.45
CA ALA A 246 -2.41 -3.38 -7.39
C ALA A 246 -2.30 -4.11 -6.05
N VAL A 247 -2.82 -3.51 -4.98
CA VAL A 247 -2.71 -4.02 -3.62
C VAL A 247 -4.05 -3.83 -2.90
N PHE A 248 -4.46 -4.83 -2.14
CA PHE A 248 -5.47 -4.68 -1.10
C PHE A 248 -4.80 -4.78 0.27
N HIS A 249 -5.03 -3.80 1.12
CA HIS A 249 -4.83 -3.94 2.55
C HIS A 249 -6.15 -4.39 3.18
N ILE A 250 -6.19 -5.64 3.63
CA ILE A 250 -7.36 -6.20 4.29
C ILE A 250 -7.21 -5.97 5.79
N ASN A 251 -7.79 -4.89 6.26
CA ASN A 251 -7.78 -4.47 7.65
C ASN A 251 -9.21 -4.33 8.18
N ASP A 252 -9.45 -4.78 9.41
CA ASP A 252 -10.67 -4.44 10.13
C ASP A 252 -10.52 -3.07 10.81
N SER A 253 -11.61 -2.40 11.13
CA SER A 253 -11.58 -1.10 11.81
C SER A 253 -12.07 -1.20 13.25
N LYS A 254 -11.38 -0.50 14.17
CA LYS A 254 -11.86 -0.29 15.55
C LYS A 254 -13.04 0.65 15.64
N ASN A 255 -13.39 1.33 14.57
CA ASN A 255 -14.36 2.41 14.56
C ASN A 255 -15.51 2.10 13.61
N PRO A 256 -16.69 2.67 13.87
CA PRO A 256 -17.80 2.59 12.93
C PRO A 256 -17.47 3.33 11.62
N GLN A 257 -18.15 2.94 10.55
CA GLN A 257 -18.08 3.58 9.24
C GLN A 257 -18.16 5.12 9.36
N GLY A 258 -17.33 5.81 8.61
CA GLY A 258 -17.29 7.28 8.57
C GLY A 258 -16.65 7.95 9.78
N ALA A 259 -15.90 7.20 10.60
CA ALA A 259 -15.29 7.76 11.81
C ALA A 259 -14.06 8.64 11.56
N HIS A 260 -13.40 8.54 10.40
CA HIS A 260 -12.18 9.28 10.04
C HIS A 260 -11.05 9.14 11.08
N LYS A 261 -10.78 7.92 11.54
CA LYS A 261 -9.84 7.67 12.66
C LYS A 261 -8.56 6.94 12.28
N ASP A 262 -8.61 6.07 11.27
CA ASP A 262 -7.48 5.22 10.89
C ASP A 262 -6.95 4.45 12.11
N ARG A 263 -7.73 3.46 12.55
CA ARG A 263 -7.37 2.58 13.66
C ARG A 263 -7.72 1.15 13.30
N HIS A 264 -6.71 0.43 12.82
CA HIS A 264 -6.82 -0.96 12.42
C HIS A 264 -7.12 -1.88 13.61
N GLU A 265 -7.91 -2.91 13.37
CA GLU A 265 -8.12 -4.03 14.26
C GLU A 265 -7.81 -5.34 13.52
N ASN A 266 -7.60 -6.40 14.26
CA ASN A 266 -7.48 -7.74 13.69
C ASN A 266 -8.79 -8.15 13.02
N ILE A 267 -8.71 -8.84 11.88
CA ILE A 267 -9.88 -9.30 11.12
C ILE A 267 -10.84 -10.08 12.00
N GLY A 268 -12.10 -9.64 12.02
CA GLY A 268 -13.18 -10.23 12.80
C GLY A 268 -13.29 -9.73 14.25
N PHE A 269 -12.45 -8.78 14.65
CA PHE A 269 -12.52 -8.17 15.99
C PHE A 269 -12.90 -6.68 15.93
N GLY A 270 -13.11 -6.13 14.75
CA GLY A 270 -13.52 -4.76 14.51
C GLY A 270 -14.96 -4.65 14.00
N GLU A 271 -15.28 -3.47 13.50
CA GLU A 271 -16.62 -3.08 13.06
C GLU A 271 -16.96 -3.55 11.64
N ILE A 272 -15.97 -3.84 10.77
CA ILE A 272 -16.20 -4.41 9.43
C ILE A 272 -16.55 -5.90 9.56
N GLY A 273 -15.78 -6.62 10.35
CA GLY A 273 -16.06 -7.99 10.74
C GLY A 273 -15.53 -9.05 9.77
N TYR A 274 -15.48 -10.29 10.27
CA TYR A 274 -14.87 -11.42 9.56
C TYR A 274 -15.65 -11.83 8.29
N ASP A 275 -16.99 -11.76 8.33
CA ASP A 275 -17.80 -12.27 7.23
C ASP A 275 -17.65 -11.45 5.93
N CYS A 276 -17.34 -10.17 6.06
CA CYS A 276 -17.04 -9.31 4.91
C CYS A 276 -15.60 -9.50 4.40
N LEU A 277 -14.64 -9.69 5.31
CA LEU A 277 -13.19 -9.67 4.99
C LEU A 277 -12.60 -11.07 4.66
N ARG A 278 -13.43 -12.13 4.57
CA ARG A 278 -12.98 -13.49 4.26
C ARG A 278 -12.96 -13.83 2.77
#